data_bd1066cf8c0fd12a079599c462254c18
#
_entry.id   bd1066cf8c0fd12a079599c462254c18
#
_cell.length_a   1.000
_cell.length_b   1.000
_cell.length_c   1.000
_cell.angle_alpha   90.00
_cell.angle_beta   90.00
_cell.angle_gamma   90.00
#
_symmetry.space_group_name_H-M   'P 1'
#
loop_
_entity.id
_entity.type
_entity.pdbx_description
1 polymer ?
#
loop_
_entity_poly.entity_id
_entity_poly.type
_entity_poly.pdbx_seq_one_letter_code
_entity_poly.pdbx_strand_id
1 'polypeptide(L)'
;MKTLFFSLLITAVLVSCSTQSIKADFENNFRSYNELVRWNQFEEASLFPADSISVGYRERLKDSKNVAVVDYRILHIEYDEKKKEAEVKVEIDYYRRSTLSLKTVIDNQKWAYQEEEGKSLWRLMSLLPDFP
;
A
#
# COMPACT_ATOMS: atom_id res chain seq x y z
N MET A 1 -1.71 -25.79 -39.48
CA MET A 1 -1.16 -24.41 -39.33
C MET A 1 -2.16 -23.45 -38.75
N LYS A 2 -3.40 -23.41 -39.16
CA LYS A 2 -4.42 -22.49 -38.61
C LYS A 2 -4.75 -22.71 -37.12
N THR A 3 -4.72 -23.94 -36.65
CA THR A 3 -4.99 -24.29 -35.25
C THR A 3 -3.87 -23.89 -34.27
N LEU A 4 -2.61 -23.89 -34.71
CA LEU A 4 -1.45 -23.49 -33.91
C LEU A 4 -1.43 -21.95 -33.68
N PHE A 5 -1.85 -21.19 -34.67
CA PHE A 5 -1.90 -19.71 -34.57
C PHE A 5 -3.00 -19.25 -33.60
N PHE A 6 -4.11 -19.96 -33.57
CA PHE A 6 -5.22 -19.66 -32.66
C PHE A 6 -4.88 -19.97 -31.20
N SER A 7 -4.13 -21.05 -30.96
CA SER A 7 -3.68 -21.45 -29.62
C SER A 7 -2.66 -20.44 -29.04
N LEU A 8 -1.79 -19.89 -29.86
CA LEU A 8 -0.79 -18.90 -29.44
C LEU A 8 -1.45 -17.54 -29.05
N LEU A 9 -2.51 -17.17 -29.76
CA LEU A 9 -3.24 -15.94 -29.48
C LEU A 9 -3.99 -16.00 -28.15
N ILE A 10 -4.58 -17.15 -27.82
CA ILE A 10 -5.31 -17.36 -26.57
C ILE A 10 -4.37 -17.31 -25.37
N THR A 11 -3.16 -17.86 -25.48
CA THR A 11 -2.17 -17.83 -24.39
C THR A 11 -1.69 -16.43 -24.07
N ALA A 12 -1.51 -15.58 -25.08
CA ALA A 12 -1.09 -14.19 -24.88
C ALA A 12 -2.16 -13.34 -24.15
N VAL A 13 -3.43 -13.60 -24.41
CA VAL A 13 -4.55 -12.90 -23.74
C VAL A 13 -4.63 -13.25 -22.24
N LEU A 14 -4.37 -14.49 -21.87
CA LEU A 14 -4.43 -14.92 -20.47
C LEU A 14 -3.31 -14.30 -19.62
N VAL A 15 -2.12 -14.15 -20.17
CA VAL A 15 -0.99 -13.51 -19.47
C VAL A 15 -1.27 -12.02 -19.24
N SER A 16 -1.85 -11.33 -20.21
CA SER A 16 -2.22 -9.91 -20.09
C SER A 16 -3.25 -9.68 -18.99
N CYS A 17 -4.26 -10.54 -18.87
CA CYS A 17 -5.29 -10.42 -17.82
C CYS A 17 -4.71 -10.59 -16.41
N SER A 18 -3.78 -11.52 -16.19
CA SER A 18 -3.18 -11.74 -14.87
C SER A 18 -2.31 -10.58 -14.40
N THR A 19 -1.57 -9.94 -15.30
CA THR A 19 -0.72 -8.78 -14.99
C THR A 19 -1.57 -7.55 -14.62
N GLN A 20 -2.67 -7.32 -15.31
CA GLN A 20 -3.62 -6.25 -14.98
C GLN A 20 -4.29 -6.47 -13.63
N SER A 21 -4.61 -7.72 -13.28
CA SER A 21 -5.20 -8.08 -11.99
C SER A 21 -4.25 -7.76 -10.83
N ILE A 22 -2.96 -8.05 -10.95
CA ILE A 22 -1.93 -7.77 -9.94
C ILE A 22 -1.83 -6.25 -9.70
N LYS A 23 -1.82 -5.45 -10.76
CA LYS A 23 -1.79 -3.98 -10.66
C LYS A 23 -3.07 -3.43 -10.03
N ALA A 24 -4.24 -3.95 -10.41
CA ALA A 24 -5.52 -3.55 -9.82
C ALA A 24 -5.57 -3.87 -8.32
N ASP A 25 -5.05 -5.02 -7.91
CA ASP A 25 -4.94 -5.39 -6.50
C ASP A 25 -4.02 -4.44 -5.73
N PHE A 26 -2.90 -4.01 -6.33
CA PHE A 26 -2.05 -2.98 -5.75
C PHE A 26 -2.82 -1.68 -5.51
N GLU A 27 -3.51 -1.19 -6.52
CA GLU A 27 -4.29 0.06 -6.42
C GLU A 27 -5.36 -0.02 -5.34
N ASN A 28 -6.06 -1.14 -5.24
CA ASN A 28 -7.04 -1.37 -4.19
C ASN A 28 -6.41 -1.41 -2.80
N ASN A 29 -5.25 -2.06 -2.65
CA ASN A 29 -4.57 -2.19 -1.36
C ASN A 29 -4.06 -0.84 -0.84
N PHE A 30 -3.32 -0.08 -1.66
CA PHE A 30 -2.78 1.18 -1.15
C PHE A 30 -3.88 2.22 -0.88
N ARG A 31 -4.96 2.23 -1.66
CA ARG A 31 -6.10 3.11 -1.42
C ARG A 31 -6.84 2.72 -0.13
N SER A 32 -7.10 1.46 0.07
CA SER A 32 -7.74 0.97 1.29
C SER A 32 -6.90 1.28 2.54
N TYR A 33 -5.58 1.06 2.46
CA TYR A 33 -4.67 1.39 3.54
C TYR A 33 -4.73 2.89 3.91
N ASN A 34 -4.63 3.77 2.92
CA ASN A 34 -4.64 5.21 3.16
C ASN A 34 -6.01 5.71 3.66
N GLU A 35 -7.11 5.10 3.22
CA GLU A 35 -8.44 5.38 3.79
C GLU A 35 -8.54 4.99 5.27
N LEU A 36 -8.00 3.85 5.64
CA LEU A 36 -7.96 3.43 7.04
C LEU A 36 -7.15 4.42 7.90
N VAL A 37 -5.99 4.86 7.40
CA VAL A 37 -5.17 5.89 8.06
C VAL A 37 -5.94 7.21 8.14
N ARG A 38 -6.63 7.62 7.07
CA ARG A 38 -7.44 8.85 7.00
C ARG A 38 -8.50 8.88 8.10
N TRP A 39 -9.16 7.77 8.35
CA TRP A 39 -10.22 7.67 9.36
C TRP A 39 -9.71 7.23 10.73
N ASN A 40 -8.40 7.28 10.94
CA ASN A 40 -7.75 6.92 12.23
C ASN A 40 -8.02 5.48 12.66
N GLN A 41 -8.27 4.60 11.69
CA GLN A 41 -8.44 3.16 11.89
C GLN A 41 -7.09 2.45 11.80
N PHE A 42 -6.18 2.80 12.70
CA PHE A 42 -4.79 2.35 12.66
C PHE A 42 -4.63 0.86 12.95
N GLU A 43 -5.51 0.28 13.75
CA GLU A 43 -5.47 -1.17 14.04
C GLU A 43 -5.77 -1.98 12.78
N GLU A 44 -6.77 -1.58 11.99
CA GLU A 44 -7.09 -2.21 10.72
C GLU A 44 -5.99 -1.97 9.68
N ALA A 45 -5.40 -0.77 9.67
CA ALA A 45 -4.26 -0.45 8.82
C ALA A 45 -3.04 -1.32 9.13
N SER A 46 -2.87 -1.77 10.37
CA SER A 46 -1.77 -2.64 10.80
C SER A 46 -1.81 -4.05 10.22
N LEU A 47 -2.86 -4.41 9.49
CA LEU A 47 -2.95 -5.69 8.77
C LEU A 47 -2.24 -5.68 7.41
N PHE A 48 -1.88 -4.50 6.90
CA PHE A 48 -1.23 -4.36 5.59
C PHE A 48 0.29 -4.55 5.60
N PRO A 49 1.04 -4.18 6.66
CA PRO A 49 2.48 -4.40 6.70
C PRO A 49 2.87 -5.87 6.59
N ALA A 50 4.00 -6.13 5.92
CA ALA A 50 4.60 -7.45 5.86
C ALA A 50 5.01 -7.91 7.27
N ASP A 51 5.04 -9.24 7.46
CA ASP A 51 5.43 -9.82 8.75
C ASP A 51 6.83 -9.37 9.19
N SER A 52 7.75 -9.18 8.25
CA SER A 52 9.12 -8.73 8.52
C SER A 52 9.21 -7.38 9.22
N ILE A 53 8.20 -6.51 9.05
CA ILE A 53 8.18 -5.17 9.67
C ILE A 53 7.05 -4.98 10.67
N SER A 54 6.25 -6.00 10.92
CA SER A 54 5.03 -5.89 11.74
C SER A 54 5.29 -5.41 13.16
N VAL A 55 6.37 -5.85 13.78
CA VAL A 55 6.76 -5.42 15.13
C VAL A 55 7.10 -3.92 15.16
N GLY A 56 7.95 -3.48 14.24
CA GLY A 56 8.31 -2.06 14.10
C GLY A 56 7.12 -1.17 13.76
N TYR A 57 6.22 -1.66 12.92
CA TYR A 57 4.99 -0.95 12.59
C TYR A 57 4.09 -0.76 13.81
N ARG A 58 3.90 -1.79 14.62
CA ARG A 58 3.10 -1.72 15.86
C ARG A 58 3.71 -0.80 16.90
N GLU A 59 5.04 -0.77 17.01
CA GLU A 59 5.74 0.18 17.89
C GLU A 59 5.46 1.62 17.46
N ARG A 60 5.54 1.89 16.15
CA ARG A 60 5.21 3.19 15.59
C ARG A 60 3.74 3.57 15.79
N LEU A 61 2.86 2.58 15.73
CA LEU A 61 1.43 2.73 15.96
C LEU A 61 1.12 3.23 17.39
N LYS A 62 1.87 2.78 18.38
CA LYS A 62 1.72 3.26 19.77
C LYS A 62 1.94 4.77 19.89
N ASP A 63 2.91 5.30 19.16
CA ASP A 63 3.21 6.73 19.14
C ASP A 63 2.13 7.54 18.42
N SER A 64 1.34 6.90 17.58
CA SER A 64 0.27 7.52 16.79
C SER A 64 -1.06 7.66 17.52
N LYS A 65 -1.20 7.16 18.74
CA LYS A 65 -2.46 7.22 19.51
C LYS A 65 -2.96 8.65 19.77
N ASN A 66 -2.04 9.61 19.84
CA ASN A 66 -2.35 11.01 20.04
C ASN A 66 -2.50 11.81 18.74
N VAL A 67 -2.49 11.13 17.60
CA VAL A 67 -2.58 11.73 16.27
C VAL A 67 -3.99 11.60 15.73
N ALA A 68 -4.49 12.67 15.13
CA ALA A 68 -5.71 12.70 14.35
C ALA A 68 -5.39 13.09 12.92
N VAL A 69 -5.55 12.18 11.99
CA VAL A 69 -5.41 12.44 10.55
C VAL A 69 -6.68 13.14 10.06
N VAL A 70 -6.51 14.20 9.27
CA VAL A 70 -7.62 15.03 8.77
C VAL A 70 -7.86 14.81 7.29
N ASP A 71 -6.78 14.62 6.52
CA ASP A 71 -6.85 14.43 5.08
C ASP A 71 -5.55 13.82 4.55
N TYR A 72 -5.57 13.28 3.33
CA TYR A 72 -4.38 12.84 2.63
C TYR A 72 -4.48 13.09 1.13
N ARG A 73 -3.33 13.22 0.47
CA ARG A 73 -3.22 13.37 -0.98
C ARG A 73 -2.12 12.46 -1.51
N ILE A 74 -2.41 11.75 -2.58
CA ILE A 74 -1.41 10.95 -3.29
C ILE A 74 -0.69 11.88 -4.25
N LEU A 75 0.61 12.09 -4.01
CA LEU A 75 1.44 12.99 -4.81
C LEU A 75 2.08 12.29 -5.99
N HIS A 76 2.49 11.03 -5.81
CA HIS A 76 3.21 10.30 -6.83
C HIS A 76 3.10 8.79 -6.61
N ILE A 77 3.01 8.03 -7.70
CA ILE A 77 3.00 6.57 -7.71
C ILE A 77 4.03 6.10 -8.72
N GLU A 78 4.96 5.25 -8.29
CA GLU A 78 5.86 4.50 -9.15
C GLU A 78 5.53 3.01 -9.04
N TYR A 79 5.18 2.41 -10.16
CA TYR A 79 4.85 0.99 -10.22
C TYR A 79 5.84 0.26 -11.13
N ASP A 80 6.53 -0.74 -10.58
CA ASP A 80 7.43 -1.60 -11.33
C ASP A 80 6.77 -2.96 -11.56
N GLU A 81 6.30 -3.17 -12.78
CA GLU A 81 5.60 -4.39 -13.18
C GLU A 81 6.49 -5.62 -13.14
N LYS A 82 7.78 -5.49 -13.47
CA LYS A 82 8.71 -6.61 -13.51
C LYS A 82 9.09 -7.10 -12.12
N LYS A 83 9.39 -6.17 -11.22
CA LYS A 83 9.73 -6.48 -9.84
C LYS A 83 8.52 -6.73 -8.97
N LYS A 84 7.33 -6.33 -9.43
CA LYS A 84 6.09 -6.35 -8.63
C LYS A 84 6.31 -5.59 -7.31
N GLU A 85 6.80 -4.39 -7.44
CA GLU A 85 7.03 -3.44 -6.37
C GLU A 85 6.44 -2.10 -6.74
N ALA A 86 6.11 -1.29 -5.76
CA ALA A 86 5.62 0.05 -5.99
C ALA A 86 6.04 1.00 -4.86
N GLU A 87 6.13 2.27 -5.20
CA GLU A 87 6.33 3.35 -4.24
C GLU A 87 5.19 4.35 -4.38
N VAL A 88 4.61 4.75 -3.26
CA VAL A 88 3.54 5.76 -3.21
C VAL A 88 3.97 6.87 -2.27
N LYS A 89 4.02 8.08 -2.79
CA LYS A 89 4.30 9.28 -2.00
C LYS A 89 2.98 9.91 -1.60
N VAL A 90 2.71 9.96 -0.31
CA VAL A 90 1.46 10.46 0.26
C VAL A 90 1.74 11.66 1.17
N GLU A 91 0.98 12.72 1.00
CA GLU A 91 1.00 13.86 1.90
C GLU A 91 -0.18 13.76 2.86
N ILE A 92 0.09 13.81 4.16
CA ILE A 92 -0.90 13.62 5.22
C ILE A 92 -1.01 14.87 6.06
N ASP A 93 -2.21 15.42 6.16
CA ASP A 93 -2.53 16.48 7.10
C ASP A 93 -3.05 15.87 8.40
N TYR A 94 -2.50 16.31 9.51
CA TYR A 94 -2.81 15.78 10.83
C TYR A 94 -2.64 16.83 11.91
N TYR A 95 -3.14 16.55 13.09
CA TYR A 95 -2.81 17.29 14.30
C TYR A 95 -2.58 16.31 15.45
N ARG A 96 -1.80 16.75 16.44
CA ARG A 96 -1.74 16.07 17.72
C ARG A 96 -2.85 16.56 18.61
N ARG A 97 -3.56 15.66 19.25
CA ARG A 97 -4.70 15.99 20.12
C ARG A 97 -4.29 16.88 21.30
N SER A 98 -3.03 16.78 21.73
CA SER A 98 -2.47 17.62 22.80
C SER A 98 -2.24 19.08 22.41
N THR A 99 -1.94 19.36 21.15
CA THR A 99 -1.59 20.71 20.66
C THR A 99 -2.64 21.33 19.75
N LEU A 100 -3.45 20.51 19.06
CA LEU A 100 -4.46 20.91 18.07
C LEU A 100 -3.91 21.74 16.90
N SER A 101 -2.59 21.70 16.71
CA SER A 101 -1.90 22.43 15.63
C SER A 101 -1.89 21.59 14.36
N LEU A 102 -2.47 22.08 13.27
CA LEU A 102 -2.47 21.39 11.98
C LEU A 102 -1.06 21.34 11.40
N LYS A 103 -0.63 20.17 11.01
CA LYS A 103 0.68 19.88 10.41
C LYS A 103 0.53 18.98 9.20
N THR A 104 1.58 18.91 8.40
CA THR A 104 1.65 18.05 7.22
C THR A 104 2.92 17.20 7.28
N VAL A 105 2.81 15.92 6.94
CA VAL A 105 3.94 14.99 6.84
C VAL A 105 3.89 14.25 5.51
N ILE A 106 5.05 13.85 5.00
CA ILE A 106 5.17 13.00 3.82
C ILE A 106 5.39 11.56 4.27
N ASP A 107 4.53 10.68 3.79
CA ASP A 107 4.66 9.24 3.95
C ASP A 107 5.15 8.62 2.63
N ASN A 108 6.37 8.11 2.63
CA ASN A 108 6.94 7.41 1.49
C ASN A 108 6.68 5.91 1.66
N GLN A 109 5.59 5.43 1.08
CA GLN A 109 5.17 4.05 1.20
C GLN A 109 5.87 3.18 0.16
N LYS A 110 6.36 2.04 0.62
CA LYS A 110 6.91 0.98 -0.25
C LYS A 110 6.00 -0.22 -0.18
N TRP A 111 5.70 -0.78 -1.34
CA TRP A 111 4.81 -1.93 -1.50
C TRP A 111 5.50 -3.03 -2.29
N ALA A 112 5.27 -4.28 -1.90
CA ALA A 112 5.77 -5.44 -2.63
C ALA A 112 4.72 -6.54 -2.70
N TYR A 113 4.69 -7.22 -3.85
CA TYR A 113 3.86 -8.40 -4.04
C TYR A 113 4.62 -9.61 -3.54
N GLN A 114 4.16 -10.19 -2.44
CA GLN A 114 4.85 -11.26 -1.73
C GLN A 114 4.02 -12.53 -1.66
N GLU A 115 4.71 -13.67 -1.68
CA GLU A 115 4.10 -14.96 -1.42
C GLU A 115 4.11 -15.23 0.10
N GLU A 116 2.92 -15.50 0.65
CA GLU A 116 2.72 -15.90 2.04
C GLU A 116 1.76 -17.10 2.07
N GLU A 117 2.19 -18.20 2.68
CA GLU A 117 1.37 -19.41 2.86
C GLU A 117 0.70 -19.90 1.57
N GLY A 118 1.44 -19.90 0.46
CA GLY A 118 0.97 -20.33 -0.85
C GLY A 118 0.07 -19.32 -1.57
N LYS A 119 -0.12 -18.14 -1.03
CA LYS A 119 -0.85 -17.02 -1.65
C LYS A 119 0.08 -15.85 -1.89
N SER A 120 -0.12 -15.17 -3.02
CA SER A 120 0.59 -13.95 -3.33
C SER A 120 -0.31 -12.75 -3.10
N LEU A 121 0.18 -11.77 -2.34
CA LEU A 121 -0.56 -10.56 -2.04
C LEU A 121 0.37 -9.35 -1.83
N TRP A 122 -0.18 -8.17 -1.99
CA TRP A 122 0.53 -6.93 -1.76
C TRP A 122 0.69 -6.66 -0.27
N ARG A 123 1.92 -6.31 0.13
CA ARG A 123 2.23 -5.93 1.50
C ARG A 123 2.92 -4.58 1.53
N LEU A 124 2.60 -3.82 2.55
CA LEU A 124 3.31 -2.58 2.88
C LEU A 124 4.68 -2.95 3.46
N MET A 125 5.73 -2.37 2.91
CA MET A 125 7.13 -2.63 3.29
C MET A 125 7.76 -1.46 4.05
N SER A 126 7.01 -0.43 4.35
CA SER A 126 7.46 0.75 5.07
C SER A 126 6.68 0.94 6.35
N LEU A 127 7.30 1.60 7.32
CA LEU A 127 6.66 1.93 8.59
C LEU A 127 5.67 3.08 8.44
N LEU A 128 4.76 3.19 9.40
CA LEU A 128 3.95 4.38 9.56
C LEU A 128 4.88 5.60 9.74
N PRO A 129 4.57 6.77 9.15
CA PRO A 129 5.45 7.93 9.30
C PRO A 129 5.50 8.43 10.75
N ASP A 130 6.58 9.13 11.09
CA ASP A 130 6.61 9.92 12.29
C ASP A 130 5.66 11.11 12.13
N PHE A 131 4.86 11.37 13.13
CA PHE A 131 3.99 12.54 13.18
C PHE A 131 4.56 13.54 14.19
N PRO A 132 5.52 14.37 13.79
CA PRO A 132 6.18 15.30 14.71
C PRO A 132 5.28 16.39 15.31
#